data_ec3b2c61b20916ffc0c408465bb9263b
#
_entry.id   ec3b2c61b20916ffc0c408465bb9263b
#
_cell.length_a   1.000
_cell.length_b   1.000
_cell.length_c   1.000
_cell.angle_alpha   90.00
_cell.angle_beta   90.00
_cell.angle_gamma   90.00
#
_symmetry.space_group_name_H-M   'P 1'
#
loop_
_entity.id
_entity.type
_entity.pdbx_description
1 polymer ?
#
loop_
_entity_poly.entity_id
_entity_poly.type
_entity_poly.pdbx_seq_one_letter_code
_entity_poly.pdbx_strand_id
1 'polypeptide(L)'
;DRQAPEGFYKVGRYQMNPKSRYHLAFNLGYPNVYDKTQGRTGEFIMVHGKCKSAGCYAMTDELMEEIYALSREAFIGGQDTIEVHAFPFRMTDENLVHHQNSQNYAFWSTLKEGYDYFELTRRPPAVAVCEKRYIVNVKWRGNPPPTIDPDQVCPAYERPNPEPFKPSGHVKVAEERVIAPGPKKRDLVSSTQGGMLSGLTNGGPGPSFGFSTGTTFGVSMPSQIR
;
A
#
# COMPACT_ATOMS: atom_id res chain seq x y z
N ASP A 1 -11.62 17.54 8.41
CA ASP A 1 -12.71 17.14 7.49
C ASP A 1 -13.08 15.67 7.65
N ARG A 2 -12.26 14.89 8.35
CA ARG A 2 -12.42 13.45 8.58
C ARG A 2 -12.39 12.60 7.29
N GLN A 3 -11.72 13.10 6.26
CA GLN A 3 -11.50 12.35 5.02
C GLN A 3 -10.11 11.72 5.05
N ALA A 4 -9.99 10.50 4.51
CA ALA A 4 -8.70 9.89 4.32
C ALA A 4 -7.96 10.59 3.18
N PRO A 5 -6.67 10.92 3.32
CA PRO A 5 -5.93 11.66 2.31
C PRO A 5 -5.61 10.78 1.09
N GLU A 6 -5.60 11.39 -0.08
CA GLU A 6 -5.22 10.76 -1.34
C GLU A 6 -3.80 11.18 -1.73
N GLY A 7 -3.02 10.26 -2.30
CA GLY A 7 -1.65 10.57 -2.71
C GLY A 7 -0.71 9.39 -2.65
N PHE A 8 0.58 9.69 -2.79
CA PHE A 8 1.68 8.74 -2.72
C PHE A 8 2.45 8.94 -1.41
N TYR A 9 2.53 7.88 -0.61
CA TYR A 9 3.16 7.90 0.71
C TYR A 9 4.24 6.85 0.81
N LYS A 10 5.30 7.16 1.58
CA LYS A 10 6.36 6.22 1.91
C LYS A 10 6.36 5.98 3.41
N VAL A 11 6.34 4.71 3.77
CA VAL A 11 6.28 4.26 5.15
C VAL A 11 7.56 3.51 5.48
N GLY A 12 8.31 4.02 6.43
CA GLY A 12 9.51 3.39 6.94
C GLY A 12 9.22 2.49 8.15
N ARG A 13 10.21 1.71 8.55
CA ARG A 13 10.09 0.72 9.64
C ARG A 13 9.60 1.33 10.97
N TYR A 14 10.00 2.56 11.31
CA TYR A 14 9.61 3.20 12.57
C TYR A 14 8.16 3.71 12.58
N GLN A 15 7.48 3.70 11.46
CA GLN A 15 6.08 4.06 11.37
C GLN A 15 5.17 2.88 11.72
N MET A 16 5.73 1.66 11.85
CA MET A 16 5.01 0.45 12.24
C MET A 16 4.65 0.49 13.72
N ASN A 17 3.38 0.19 14.05
CA ASN A 17 2.86 0.18 15.42
C ASN A 17 2.22 -1.18 15.75
N PRO A 18 2.99 -2.13 16.32
CA PRO A 18 2.48 -3.44 16.71
C PRO A 18 1.59 -3.41 17.98
N LYS A 19 1.58 -2.28 18.69
CA LYS A 19 0.82 -2.10 19.96
C LYS A 19 -0.38 -1.17 19.78
N SER A 20 -0.91 -1.08 18.55
CA SER A 20 -2.07 -0.26 18.25
C SER A 20 -3.31 -0.75 18.99
N ARG A 21 -4.10 0.18 19.54
CA ARG A 21 -5.44 -0.12 20.10
C ARG A 21 -6.45 -0.56 19.04
N TYR A 22 -6.10 -0.35 17.77
CA TYR A 22 -6.86 -0.80 16.60
C TYR A 22 -6.22 -2.04 15.97
N HIS A 23 -5.86 -3.02 16.78
CA HIS A 23 -5.16 -4.24 16.44
C HIS A 23 -3.70 -3.95 16.02
N LEU A 24 -3.38 -3.94 14.74
CA LEU A 24 -2.10 -3.51 14.18
C LEU A 24 -2.29 -2.20 13.42
N ALA A 25 -1.23 -1.40 13.32
CA ALA A 25 -1.29 -0.16 12.53
C ALA A 25 0.10 0.27 12.03
N PHE A 26 0.11 1.14 11.05
CA PHE A 26 1.29 1.98 10.77
C PHE A 26 0.85 3.41 10.42
N ASN A 27 1.73 4.36 10.68
CA ASN A 27 1.51 5.76 10.32
C ASN A 27 1.78 5.94 8.82
N LEU A 28 0.85 6.56 8.11
CA LEU A 28 0.96 6.80 6.67
C LEU A 28 2.07 7.80 6.31
N GLY A 29 2.45 8.66 7.27
CA GLY A 29 3.40 9.75 7.01
C GLY A 29 2.72 11.01 6.44
N TYR A 30 1.42 11.16 6.67
CA TYR A 30 0.68 12.38 6.34
C TYR A 30 1.01 13.51 7.34
N PRO A 31 1.12 14.80 6.89
CA PRO A 31 1.08 15.24 5.49
C PRO A 31 2.42 15.00 4.77
N ASN A 32 2.37 14.52 3.54
CA ASN A 32 3.55 14.39 2.70
C ASN A 32 3.97 15.75 2.10
N VAL A 33 4.98 15.76 1.21
CA VAL A 33 5.47 17.01 0.59
C VAL A 33 4.36 17.69 -0.20
N TYR A 34 3.59 16.96 -0.99
CA TYR A 34 2.48 17.53 -1.76
C TYR A 34 1.40 18.13 -0.84
N ASP A 35 0.99 17.39 0.19
CA ASP A 35 -0.03 17.84 1.14
C ASP A 35 0.34 19.18 1.78
N LYS A 36 1.62 19.33 2.14
CA LYS A 36 2.15 20.57 2.72
C LYS A 36 2.05 21.75 1.76
N THR A 37 2.31 21.54 0.46
CA THR A 37 2.16 22.63 -0.54
C THR A 37 0.72 23.08 -0.73
N GLN A 38 -0.23 22.19 -0.41
CA GLN A 38 -1.66 22.48 -0.44
C GLN A 38 -2.17 23.08 0.88
N GLY A 39 -1.27 23.38 1.83
CA GLY A 39 -1.66 23.90 3.14
C GLY A 39 -2.43 22.90 4.01
N ARG A 40 -2.39 21.60 3.66
CA ARG A 40 -3.02 20.55 4.45
C ARG A 40 -2.30 20.38 5.77
N THR A 41 -3.05 20.26 6.83
CA THR A 41 -2.55 20.11 8.21
C THR A 41 -3.15 18.86 8.84
N GLY A 42 -2.66 18.53 10.03
CA GLY A 42 -3.04 17.33 10.76
C GLY A 42 -1.90 16.32 10.81
N GLU A 43 -2.13 15.23 11.51
CA GLU A 43 -1.12 14.19 11.74
C GLU A 43 -1.80 12.89 12.14
N PHE A 44 -1.00 11.82 12.29
CA PHE A 44 -1.47 10.53 12.76
C PHE A 44 -2.57 9.87 11.90
N ILE A 45 -2.50 10.07 10.59
CA ILE A 45 -3.28 9.24 9.68
C ILE A 45 -2.67 7.84 9.65
N MET A 46 -3.46 6.87 10.08
CA MET A 46 -3.02 5.49 10.24
C MET A 46 -3.70 4.57 9.22
N VAL A 47 -2.99 3.53 8.82
CA VAL A 47 -3.59 2.31 8.27
C VAL A 47 -3.67 1.32 9.41
N HIS A 48 -4.85 0.77 9.72
CA HIS A 48 -5.07 0.01 10.95
C HIS A 48 -6.16 -1.06 10.80
N GLY A 49 -6.16 -2.02 11.70
CA GLY A 49 -7.23 -3.01 11.82
C GLY A 49 -8.54 -2.42 12.30
N LYS A 50 -9.52 -3.27 12.62
CA LYS A 50 -10.90 -2.92 12.93
C LYS A 50 -11.63 -2.25 11.77
N CYS A 51 -12.88 -1.80 12.01
CA CYS A 51 -13.79 -1.31 10.97
C CYS A 51 -14.23 0.15 11.19
N LYS A 52 -13.78 0.82 12.27
CA LYS A 52 -14.19 2.19 12.59
C LYS A 52 -13.02 3.14 12.45
N SER A 53 -13.22 4.22 11.71
CA SER A 53 -12.24 5.26 11.49
C SER A 53 -12.88 6.63 11.45
N ALA A 54 -12.08 7.66 11.71
CA ALA A 54 -12.43 9.07 11.57
C ALA A 54 -11.38 9.80 10.69
N GLY A 55 -11.12 9.25 9.49
CA GLY A 55 -10.14 9.77 8.53
C GLY A 55 -8.89 8.91 8.34
N CYS A 56 -8.74 7.81 9.10
CA CYS A 56 -7.71 6.80 8.88
C CYS A 56 -8.22 5.71 7.90
N TYR A 57 -7.34 4.79 7.52
CA TYR A 57 -7.67 3.64 6.68
C TYR A 57 -7.91 2.41 7.54
N ALA A 58 -9.18 2.05 7.73
CA ALA A 58 -9.58 0.84 8.47
C ALA A 58 -9.64 -0.37 7.53
N MET A 59 -8.80 -1.38 7.78
CA MET A 59 -8.55 -2.51 6.87
C MET A 59 -9.14 -3.85 7.35
N THR A 60 -9.90 -3.89 8.43
CA THR A 60 -10.20 -5.08 9.24
C THR A 60 -8.96 -5.71 9.90
N ASP A 61 -9.18 -6.59 10.88
CA ASP A 61 -8.06 -7.20 11.61
C ASP A 61 -7.31 -8.19 10.71
N GLU A 62 -8.04 -9.04 9.99
CA GLU A 62 -7.47 -10.08 9.12
C GLU A 62 -6.62 -9.48 8.00
N LEU A 63 -7.15 -8.46 7.31
CA LEU A 63 -6.43 -7.83 6.21
C LEU A 63 -5.22 -7.03 6.73
N MET A 64 -5.36 -6.40 7.90
CA MET A 64 -4.24 -5.69 8.51
C MET A 64 -3.13 -6.64 8.98
N GLU A 65 -3.43 -7.84 9.43
CA GLU A 65 -2.44 -8.87 9.76
C GLU A 65 -1.60 -9.24 8.53
N GLU A 66 -2.26 -9.45 7.39
CA GLU A 66 -1.59 -9.76 6.13
C GLU A 66 -0.69 -8.60 5.68
N ILE A 67 -1.23 -7.39 5.59
CA ILE A 67 -0.48 -6.18 5.21
C ILE A 67 0.71 -5.96 6.14
N TYR A 68 0.49 -6.11 7.46
CA TYR A 68 1.53 -5.90 8.46
C TYR A 68 2.64 -6.94 8.38
N ALA A 69 2.28 -8.21 8.22
CA ALA A 69 3.24 -9.30 8.06
C ALA A 69 4.13 -9.09 6.83
N LEU A 70 3.53 -8.78 5.67
CA LEU A 70 4.26 -8.53 4.44
C LEU A 70 5.19 -7.31 4.56
N SER A 71 4.70 -6.23 5.17
CA SER A 71 5.51 -5.03 5.43
C SER A 71 6.70 -5.33 6.32
N ARG A 72 6.48 -6.08 7.41
CA ARG A 72 7.54 -6.51 8.33
C ARG A 72 8.60 -7.34 7.62
N GLU A 73 8.19 -8.33 6.84
CA GLU A 73 9.12 -9.19 6.09
C GLU A 73 9.91 -8.41 5.03
N ALA A 74 9.27 -7.44 4.35
CA ALA A 74 9.97 -6.54 3.43
C ALA A 74 11.09 -5.75 4.15
N PHE A 75 10.81 -5.20 5.33
CA PHE A 75 11.82 -4.50 6.14
C PHE A 75 12.92 -5.43 6.66
N ILE A 76 12.59 -6.68 7.04
CA ILE A 76 13.59 -7.67 7.44
C ILE A 76 14.47 -8.05 6.25
N GLY A 77 13.90 -8.12 5.04
CA GLY A 77 14.60 -8.39 3.80
C GLY A 77 15.48 -7.22 3.29
N GLY A 78 15.54 -6.09 4.01
CA GLY A 78 16.39 -4.95 3.70
C GLY A 78 15.71 -3.86 2.87
N GLN A 79 14.39 -3.88 2.71
CA GLN A 79 13.65 -2.79 2.10
C GLN A 79 13.54 -1.61 3.10
N ASP A 80 13.93 -0.41 2.68
CA ASP A 80 13.92 0.77 3.56
C ASP A 80 12.53 1.33 3.80
N THR A 81 11.69 1.32 2.76
CA THR A 81 10.32 1.84 2.80
C THR A 81 9.36 0.96 2.02
N ILE A 82 8.11 0.90 2.46
CA ILE A 82 6.98 0.43 1.64
C ILE A 82 6.25 1.64 1.08
N GLU A 83 5.60 1.49 -0.05
CA GLU A 83 4.81 2.55 -0.66
C GLU A 83 3.31 2.28 -0.48
N VAL A 84 2.59 3.36 -0.17
CA VAL A 84 1.13 3.35 -0.07
C VAL A 84 0.58 4.36 -1.07
N HIS A 85 -0.17 3.85 -2.04
CA HIS A 85 -0.84 4.66 -3.04
C HIS A 85 -2.32 4.74 -2.68
N ALA A 86 -2.77 5.93 -2.32
CA ALA A 86 -4.14 6.17 -1.89
C ALA A 86 -4.91 6.92 -2.99
N PHE A 87 -5.93 6.27 -3.52
CA PHE A 87 -6.74 6.78 -4.63
C PHE A 87 -8.20 6.97 -4.23
N PRO A 88 -8.91 7.96 -4.81
CA PRO A 88 -10.32 8.20 -4.50
C PRO A 88 -11.25 7.11 -5.02
N PHE A 89 -10.85 6.47 -6.09
CA PHE A 89 -11.54 5.37 -6.77
C PHE A 89 -10.52 4.57 -7.59
N ARG A 90 -10.94 3.48 -8.21
CA ARG A 90 -10.09 2.76 -9.17
C ARG A 90 -9.85 3.67 -10.38
N MET A 91 -8.59 4.03 -10.63
CA MET A 91 -8.17 5.09 -11.57
C MET A 91 -8.23 4.62 -13.05
N THR A 92 -9.34 4.00 -13.47
CA THR A 92 -9.59 3.69 -14.88
C THR A 92 -9.98 4.96 -15.66
N ASP A 93 -9.85 4.92 -16.99
CA ASP A 93 -10.22 6.05 -17.83
C ASP A 93 -11.71 6.39 -17.70
N GLU A 94 -12.58 5.37 -17.63
CA GLU A 94 -14.01 5.55 -17.47
C GLU A 94 -14.35 6.25 -16.15
N ASN A 95 -13.74 5.82 -15.05
CA ASN A 95 -13.97 6.41 -13.75
C ASN A 95 -13.45 7.86 -13.70
N LEU A 96 -12.29 8.13 -14.30
CA LEU A 96 -11.76 9.49 -14.34
C LEU A 96 -12.67 10.42 -15.17
N VAL A 97 -13.15 9.96 -16.32
CA VAL A 97 -14.12 10.71 -17.16
C VAL A 97 -15.42 10.95 -16.41
N HIS A 98 -15.91 9.94 -15.64
CA HIS A 98 -17.12 10.11 -14.82
C HIS A 98 -16.99 11.28 -13.82
N HIS A 99 -15.80 11.53 -13.34
CA HIS A 99 -15.49 12.59 -12.37
C HIS A 99 -14.88 13.85 -12.99
N GLN A 100 -14.95 14.05 -14.31
CA GLN A 100 -14.31 15.17 -15.03
C GLN A 100 -14.73 16.57 -14.57
N ASN A 101 -15.93 16.71 -14.00
CA ASN A 101 -16.45 17.98 -13.49
C ASN A 101 -16.05 18.24 -12.03
N SER A 102 -15.29 17.38 -11.38
CA SER A 102 -14.83 17.57 -10.02
C SER A 102 -13.77 18.67 -9.94
N GLN A 103 -13.79 19.46 -8.88
CA GLN A 103 -12.71 20.42 -8.58
C GLN A 103 -11.35 19.72 -8.37
N ASN A 104 -11.35 18.43 -8.04
CA ASN A 104 -10.16 17.62 -7.82
C ASN A 104 -9.65 16.93 -9.10
N TYR A 105 -10.31 17.12 -10.24
CA TYR A 105 -9.99 16.39 -11.48
C TYR A 105 -8.52 16.54 -11.89
N ALA A 106 -7.97 17.76 -11.83
CA ALA A 106 -6.57 18.02 -12.18
C ALA A 106 -5.62 17.26 -11.25
N PHE A 107 -5.91 17.20 -9.95
CA PHE A 107 -5.15 16.43 -8.99
C PHE A 107 -5.27 14.92 -9.25
N TRP A 108 -6.47 14.41 -9.45
CA TRP A 108 -6.69 13.00 -9.76
C TRP A 108 -6.04 12.55 -11.07
N SER A 109 -5.94 13.45 -12.05
CA SER A 109 -5.19 13.17 -13.28
C SER A 109 -3.70 12.90 -13.01
N THR A 110 -3.10 13.63 -12.05
CA THR A 110 -1.70 13.36 -11.65
C THR A 110 -1.55 12.04 -10.88
N LEU A 111 -2.56 11.67 -10.07
CA LEU A 111 -2.57 10.37 -9.41
C LEU A 111 -2.70 9.22 -10.42
N LYS A 112 -3.50 9.43 -11.46
CA LYS A 112 -3.66 8.45 -12.53
C LYS A 112 -2.34 8.14 -13.24
N GLU A 113 -1.48 9.12 -13.47
CA GLU A 113 -0.15 8.87 -14.05
C GLU A 113 0.63 7.80 -13.27
N GLY A 114 0.61 7.88 -11.94
CA GLY A 114 1.28 6.89 -11.09
C GLY A 114 0.56 5.55 -11.05
N TYR A 115 -0.77 5.55 -11.06
CA TYR A 115 -1.58 4.34 -11.13
C TYR A 115 -1.30 3.57 -12.44
N ASP A 116 -1.37 4.24 -13.58
CA ASP A 116 -1.14 3.64 -14.90
C ASP A 116 0.29 3.08 -15.03
N TYR A 117 1.27 3.82 -14.49
CA TYR A 117 2.65 3.33 -14.46
C TYR A 117 2.76 2.02 -13.68
N PHE A 118 2.16 1.96 -12.49
CA PHE A 118 2.18 0.75 -11.67
C PHE A 118 1.46 -0.42 -12.36
N GLU A 119 0.28 -0.17 -12.92
CA GLU A 119 -0.48 -1.21 -13.63
C GLU A 119 0.31 -1.78 -14.82
N LEU A 120 1.02 -0.92 -15.55
CA LEU A 120 1.82 -1.33 -16.70
C LEU A 120 3.12 -2.06 -16.31
N THR A 121 3.84 -1.56 -15.29
CA THR A 121 5.21 -2.00 -15.00
C THR A 121 5.30 -2.93 -13.80
N ARG A 122 4.28 -2.97 -12.94
CA ARG A 122 4.29 -3.62 -11.61
C ARG A 122 5.42 -3.13 -10.71
N ARG A 123 5.87 -1.91 -10.94
CA ARG A 123 6.88 -1.22 -10.13
C ARG A 123 6.30 0.06 -9.55
N PRO A 124 6.69 0.43 -8.32
CA PRO A 124 6.28 1.71 -7.75
C PRO A 124 6.73 2.87 -8.65
N PRO A 125 5.90 3.90 -8.84
CA PRO A 125 6.30 5.09 -9.55
C PRO A 125 7.31 5.90 -8.74
N ALA A 126 8.35 6.45 -9.40
CA ALA A 126 9.16 7.49 -8.81
C ALA A 126 8.36 8.80 -8.79
N VAL A 127 8.10 9.35 -7.61
CA VAL A 127 7.28 10.54 -7.44
C VAL A 127 8.10 11.68 -6.86
N ALA A 128 8.03 12.84 -7.49
CA ALA A 128 8.55 14.11 -7.00
C ALA A 128 7.41 15.13 -6.88
N VAL A 129 7.68 16.26 -6.23
CA VAL A 129 6.74 17.39 -6.14
C VAL A 129 7.49 18.65 -6.54
N CYS A 130 6.95 19.41 -7.48
CA CYS A 130 7.33 20.75 -7.84
C CYS A 130 6.14 21.47 -8.48
N GLU A 131 6.15 22.79 -8.50
CA GLU A 131 4.98 23.58 -8.92
C GLU A 131 3.69 23.16 -8.21
N LYS A 132 3.79 22.71 -6.94
CA LYS A 132 2.69 22.25 -6.09
C LYS A 132 1.90 21.07 -6.70
N ARG A 133 2.53 20.24 -7.52
CA ARG A 133 1.91 19.07 -8.15
C ARG A 133 2.84 17.86 -8.12
N TYR A 134 2.26 16.69 -8.20
CA TYR A 134 3.03 15.47 -8.40
C TYR A 134 3.62 15.43 -9.82
N ILE A 135 4.88 15.03 -9.89
CA ILE A 135 5.58 14.71 -11.13
C ILE A 135 6.01 13.24 -11.03
N VAL A 136 5.55 12.45 -11.99
CA VAL A 136 5.67 10.99 -11.93
C VAL A 136 6.64 10.49 -13.01
N ASN A 137 7.61 9.65 -12.60
CA ASN A 137 8.52 8.91 -13.48
C ASN A 137 9.24 9.75 -14.53
N VAL A 138 9.73 10.91 -14.14
CA VAL A 138 10.50 11.77 -15.03
C VAL A 138 12.00 11.50 -14.88
N LYS A 139 12.74 11.70 -15.97
CA LYS A 139 14.19 11.76 -15.98
C LYS A 139 14.62 13.23 -16.05
N TRP A 140 15.27 13.70 -15.00
CA TRP A 140 15.75 15.06 -14.94
C TRP A 140 16.87 15.29 -15.97
N ARG A 141 16.85 16.44 -16.64
CA ARG A 141 17.94 16.87 -17.54
C ARG A 141 19.00 17.62 -16.75
N GLY A 142 20.26 17.37 -17.05
CA GLY A 142 21.39 18.01 -16.37
C GLY A 142 21.57 17.52 -14.93
N ASN A 143 22.03 18.41 -14.04
CA ASN A 143 22.20 18.16 -12.61
C ASN A 143 21.07 18.85 -11.83
N PRO A 144 19.96 18.16 -11.55
CA PRO A 144 18.94 18.72 -10.70
C PRO A 144 19.48 18.92 -9.28
N PRO A 145 18.95 19.87 -8.52
CA PRO A 145 19.34 20.05 -7.13
C PRO A 145 19.04 18.74 -6.35
N PRO A 146 19.84 18.43 -5.32
CA PRO A 146 19.65 17.20 -4.52
C PRO A 146 18.28 17.15 -3.84
N THR A 147 17.69 18.32 -3.61
CA THR A 147 16.31 18.47 -3.09
C THR A 147 15.55 19.41 -4.00
N ILE A 148 14.44 18.94 -4.54
CA ILE A 148 13.56 19.76 -5.39
C ILE A 148 12.63 20.54 -4.46
N ASP A 149 12.62 21.88 -4.62
CA ASP A 149 11.70 22.74 -3.91
C ASP A 149 10.29 22.52 -4.47
N PRO A 150 9.32 22.09 -3.65
CA PRO A 150 7.98 21.75 -4.12
C PRO A 150 7.17 22.95 -4.59
N ASP A 151 7.55 24.17 -4.22
CA ASP A 151 6.87 25.41 -4.60
C ASP A 151 7.48 26.07 -5.86
N GLN A 152 8.69 25.66 -6.25
CA GLN A 152 9.40 26.23 -7.38
C GLN A 152 9.08 25.50 -8.70
N VAL A 153 9.46 26.17 -9.80
CA VAL A 153 9.37 25.60 -11.14
C VAL A 153 10.17 24.31 -11.22
N CYS A 154 9.57 23.30 -11.86
CA CYS A 154 10.23 22.02 -12.02
C CYS A 154 11.52 22.15 -12.82
N PRO A 155 12.63 21.52 -12.40
CA PRO A 155 13.81 21.38 -13.26
C PRO A 155 13.41 20.73 -14.60
N ALA A 156 14.16 21.04 -15.66
CA ALA A 156 13.87 20.44 -16.97
C ALA A 156 13.92 18.90 -16.90
N TYR A 157 12.94 18.25 -17.48
CA TYR A 157 12.81 16.78 -17.44
C TYR A 157 12.31 16.20 -18.78
N GLU A 158 12.47 14.89 -18.90
CA GLU A 158 11.91 14.05 -19.95
C GLU A 158 10.97 13.04 -19.33
N ARG A 159 9.96 12.63 -20.08
CA ARG A 159 9.07 11.53 -19.71
C ARG A 159 9.45 10.29 -20.53
N PRO A 160 10.19 9.34 -19.94
CA PRO A 160 10.50 8.11 -20.63
C PRO A 160 9.23 7.26 -20.80
N ASN A 161 9.13 6.53 -21.90
CA ASN A 161 8.07 5.55 -22.06
C ASN A 161 8.34 4.38 -21.10
N PRO A 162 7.39 4.00 -20.24
CA PRO A 162 7.57 2.87 -19.33
C PRO A 162 7.53 1.55 -20.11
N GLU A 163 8.41 0.63 -19.73
CA GLU A 163 8.39 -0.72 -20.29
C GLU A 163 7.38 -1.59 -19.55
N PRO A 164 6.49 -2.29 -20.26
CA PRO A 164 5.54 -3.22 -19.66
C PRO A 164 6.25 -4.32 -18.85
N PHE A 165 5.65 -4.72 -17.76
CA PHE A 165 6.10 -5.88 -17.00
C PHE A 165 6.06 -7.13 -17.87
N LYS A 166 7.20 -7.80 -18.00
CA LYS A 166 7.31 -9.10 -18.65
C LYS A 166 7.49 -10.15 -17.55
N PRO A 167 6.49 -11.00 -17.27
CA PRO A 167 6.68 -12.07 -16.31
C PRO A 167 7.83 -12.96 -16.78
N SER A 168 8.87 -13.11 -15.93
CA SER A 168 9.91 -14.09 -16.18
C SER A 168 9.25 -15.47 -16.15
N GLY A 169 9.25 -16.17 -17.30
CA GLY A 169 8.54 -17.42 -17.46
C GLY A 169 9.06 -18.48 -16.51
N HIS A 170 8.35 -18.65 -15.38
CA HIS A 170 8.30 -19.86 -14.54
C HIS A 170 7.53 -19.64 -13.23
N VAL A 171 6.74 -18.59 -13.13
CA VAL A 171 5.70 -18.59 -12.10
C VAL A 171 4.55 -19.42 -12.66
N LYS A 172 4.51 -20.73 -12.36
CA LYS A 172 3.26 -21.47 -12.39
C LYS A 172 2.37 -20.74 -11.38
N VAL A 173 1.44 -19.94 -11.88
CA VAL A 173 0.34 -19.44 -11.05
C VAL A 173 -0.29 -20.71 -10.48
N ALA A 174 -0.16 -20.92 -9.17
CA ALA A 174 -0.88 -21.99 -8.51
C ALA A 174 -2.35 -21.74 -8.86
N GLU A 175 -2.99 -22.70 -9.52
CA GLU A 175 -4.43 -22.62 -9.79
C GLU A 175 -5.11 -22.21 -8.50
N GLU A 176 -5.93 -21.18 -8.59
CA GLU A 176 -6.72 -20.65 -7.48
C GLU A 176 -7.51 -21.81 -6.89
N ARG A 177 -6.99 -22.39 -5.82
CA ARG A 177 -7.73 -23.39 -5.07
C ARG A 177 -8.90 -22.64 -4.47
N VAL A 178 -10.06 -22.83 -5.10
CA VAL A 178 -11.34 -22.46 -4.49
C VAL A 178 -11.37 -23.15 -3.13
N ILE A 179 -11.10 -22.38 -2.08
CA ILE A 179 -11.22 -22.87 -0.71
C ILE A 179 -12.71 -23.15 -0.51
N ALA A 180 -13.06 -24.43 -0.56
CA ALA A 180 -14.41 -24.84 -0.24
C ALA A 180 -14.77 -24.30 1.15
N PRO A 181 -15.99 -23.76 1.36
CA PRO A 181 -16.40 -23.23 2.64
C PRO A 181 -16.25 -24.33 3.69
N GLY A 182 -15.45 -24.03 4.73
CA GLY A 182 -15.17 -24.95 5.83
C GLY A 182 -16.46 -25.46 6.49
N PRO A 183 -16.47 -26.66 7.05
CA PRO A 183 -17.64 -27.26 7.66
C PRO A 183 -18.16 -26.37 8.80
N LYS A 184 -19.46 -26.05 8.75
CA LYS A 184 -20.17 -25.35 9.84
C LYS A 184 -19.91 -26.05 11.16
N LYS A 185 -19.46 -25.32 12.19
CA LYS A 185 -19.32 -25.82 13.55
C LYS A 185 -20.59 -26.53 13.97
N ARG A 186 -20.52 -27.84 14.14
CA ARG A 186 -21.53 -28.59 14.89
C ARG A 186 -21.23 -28.43 16.36
N ASP A 187 -22.23 -28.15 17.14
CA ASP A 187 -22.21 -28.02 18.59
C ASP A 187 -21.52 -29.25 19.21
N LEU A 188 -20.40 -29.04 19.89
CA LEU A 188 -19.73 -30.10 20.63
C LEU A 188 -20.43 -30.25 21.97
N VAL A 189 -21.28 -31.27 22.03
CA VAL A 189 -21.81 -31.79 23.30
C VAL A 189 -20.67 -32.42 24.08
N SER A 190 -20.50 -31.95 25.31
CA SER A 190 -19.60 -32.40 26.34
C SER A 190 -19.62 -33.92 26.52
N SER A 191 -18.42 -34.57 26.45
CA SER A 191 -18.18 -35.81 27.18
C SER A 191 -16.74 -35.80 27.69
N THR A 192 -16.65 -35.66 29.00
CA THR A 192 -15.50 -35.96 29.85
C THR A 192 -15.07 -37.41 29.70
N GLN A 193 -13.77 -37.65 29.38
CA GLN A 193 -13.00 -38.74 30.01
C GLN A 193 -11.51 -38.57 29.69
N GLY A 194 -10.71 -38.80 30.71
CA GLY A 194 -9.28 -38.52 30.74
C GLY A 194 -8.40 -39.57 30.06
N GLY A 195 -7.15 -39.26 29.89
CA GLY A 195 -6.08 -40.10 29.42
C GLY A 195 -4.77 -39.36 29.27
N MET A 196 -3.86 -39.55 30.20
CA MET A 196 -2.44 -39.19 30.11
C MET A 196 -1.76 -39.89 28.93
N LEU A 197 -0.75 -39.23 28.32
CA LEU A 197 0.60 -39.73 28.10
C LEU A 197 1.47 -38.79 27.27
N SER A 198 2.51 -38.39 27.87
CA SER A 198 3.90 -38.06 27.55
C SER A 198 4.42 -38.27 26.10
N GLY A 199 5.20 -37.29 25.67
CA GLY A 199 6.53 -37.51 25.04
C GLY A 199 6.64 -37.24 23.55
N LEU A 200 7.44 -36.32 23.19
CA LEU A 200 8.67 -36.37 22.39
C LEU A 200 8.92 -35.12 21.57
N THR A 201 9.99 -34.50 21.89
CA THR A 201 10.76 -33.50 21.14
C THR A 201 11.26 -34.08 19.81
N ASN A 202 11.14 -33.30 18.72
CA ASN A 202 12.18 -33.29 17.69
C ASN A 202 12.10 -32.01 16.86
N GLY A 203 13.19 -31.23 16.93
CA GLY A 203 13.44 -30.09 16.07
C GLY A 203 13.94 -30.57 14.70
N GLY A 204 13.43 -29.93 13.68
CA GLY A 204 13.96 -30.00 12.32
C GLY A 204 14.01 -28.59 11.72
N PRO A 205 15.05 -28.25 10.94
CA PRO A 205 15.22 -26.91 10.39
C PRO A 205 14.19 -26.62 9.29
N GLY A 206 13.54 -25.47 9.38
CA GLY A 206 12.62 -24.99 8.37
C GLY A 206 13.32 -24.57 7.07
N PRO A 207 12.63 -24.63 5.94
CA PRO A 207 13.20 -24.26 4.65
C PRO A 207 13.42 -22.75 4.53
N SER A 208 14.62 -22.39 4.11
CA SER A 208 14.99 -21.03 3.74
C SER A 208 14.31 -20.63 2.43
N PHE A 209 13.39 -19.69 2.46
CA PHE A 209 12.82 -19.06 1.27
C PHE A 209 13.67 -17.86 0.87
N GLY A 210 14.31 -17.94 -0.28
CA GLY A 210 14.95 -16.81 -0.93
C GLY A 210 13.90 -15.88 -1.52
N PHE A 211 13.84 -14.65 -1.04
CA PHE A 211 12.96 -13.62 -1.57
C PHE A 211 13.70 -12.75 -2.58
N SER A 212 13.09 -12.60 -3.74
CA SER A 212 13.45 -11.59 -4.74
C SER A 212 12.98 -10.22 -4.25
N THR A 213 13.90 -9.26 -4.24
CA THR A 213 13.65 -7.87 -3.85
C THR A 213 12.66 -7.20 -4.79
N GLY A 214 11.49 -6.85 -4.28
CA GLY A 214 10.51 -6.05 -5.01
C GLY A 214 9.05 -6.47 -4.82
N THR A 215 8.55 -6.46 -3.59
CA THR A 215 7.11 -6.72 -3.35
C THR A 215 6.37 -5.41 -3.15
N THR A 216 5.56 -5.04 -4.13
CA THR A 216 4.65 -3.90 -4.07
C THR A 216 3.22 -4.42 -4.04
N PHE A 217 2.47 -4.04 -3.04
CA PHE A 217 1.06 -4.40 -2.91
C PHE A 217 0.19 -3.22 -3.31
N GLY A 218 -0.65 -3.43 -4.32
CA GLY A 218 -1.72 -2.52 -4.65
C GLY A 218 -3.01 -3.00 -4.01
N VAL A 219 -3.46 -2.36 -2.94
CA VAL A 219 -4.78 -2.59 -2.37
C VAL A 219 -5.72 -1.52 -2.89
N SER A 220 -6.62 -1.89 -3.79
CA SER A 220 -7.71 -1.03 -4.26
C SER A 220 -8.93 -1.28 -3.39
N MET A 221 -9.33 -0.28 -2.63
CA MET A 221 -10.55 -0.35 -1.83
C MET A 221 -11.77 0.14 -2.60
N PRO A 222 -12.92 -0.51 -2.48
CA PRO A 222 -14.16 0.08 -2.93
C PRO A 222 -14.54 1.24 -2.02
N SER A 223 -14.76 2.41 -2.59
CA SER A 223 -15.31 3.58 -1.91
C SER A 223 -16.73 3.29 -1.45
N GLN A 224 -16.89 2.93 -0.19
CA GLN A 224 -18.18 3.06 0.48
C GLN A 224 -18.21 4.46 1.09
N ILE A 225 -18.73 5.41 0.33
CA ILE A 225 -19.05 6.76 0.81
C ILE A 225 -20.53 6.78 1.12
N ARG A 226 -20.87 7.00 2.37
CA ARG A 226 -22.00 7.82 2.81
C ARG A 226 -21.58 8.67 3.98
#